data_b3800f5e4e93e01a8edfe1c7ee337c3b
#
_entry.id   b3800f5e4e93e01a8edfe1c7ee337c3b
#
_cell.length_a   1.000
_cell.length_b   1.000
_cell.length_c   1.000
_cell.angle_alpha   90.00
_cell.angle_beta   90.00
_cell.angle_gamma   90.00
#
_symmetry.space_group_name_H-M   'P 1'
#
loop_
_entity.id
_entity.type
_entity.pdbx_description
1 polymer ?
#
loop_
_entity_poly.entity_id
_entity_poly.type
_entity_poly.pdbx_seq_one_letter_code
_entity_poly.pdbx_strand_id
1 'polypeptide(L)'
;ILEGSGWRVAPHIIAAIHANHPPAVPVHPVHMLATNSHALDAVAARARADGWNVINIGDRLTGDAAATGKAHAMHAQEMIQQPGKHLLLSGGELTVSGARKDGCGGRNLEYLTGLLSALDPSDPIQAFAGDSDGIDGSEDNAGGYIDAAWAAHAACAEALASNRTYDLFKSLGGLIITGPTRTNVNDIRMIAVKGSPQ
;
A
#
# COMPACT_ATOMS: atom_id res chain seq x y z
N ILE A 1 28.45 3.11 -10.67
CA ILE A 1 27.13 2.42 -10.67
C ILE A 1 26.85 1.83 -12.05
N LEU A 2 27.02 2.57 -13.17
CA LEU A 2 26.76 2.06 -14.53
C LEU A 2 27.73 0.95 -14.95
N GLU A 3 29.00 1.01 -14.57
CA GLU A 3 30.02 0.02 -14.92
C GLU A 3 29.81 -1.36 -14.26
N GLY A 4 29.07 -1.42 -13.14
CA GLY A 4 28.78 -2.68 -12.44
C GLY A 4 27.39 -3.28 -12.75
N SER A 5 26.57 -2.59 -13.54
CA SER A 5 25.16 -2.98 -13.77
C SER A 5 24.96 -3.99 -14.91
N GLY A 6 26.00 -4.26 -15.73
CA GLY A 6 25.87 -5.07 -16.94
C GLY A 6 25.11 -4.38 -18.10
N TRP A 7 24.69 -3.14 -17.94
CA TRP A 7 23.96 -2.39 -18.96
C TRP A 7 24.92 -1.88 -20.04
N ARG A 8 24.58 -2.11 -21.30
CA ARG A 8 25.27 -1.51 -22.45
C ARG A 8 24.73 -0.10 -22.70
N VAL A 9 25.44 0.90 -22.16
CA VAL A 9 25.09 2.31 -22.40
C VAL A 9 25.93 2.85 -23.56
N ALA A 10 25.29 3.57 -24.48
CA ALA A 10 26.02 4.12 -25.63
C ALA A 10 27.11 5.10 -25.20
N PRO A 11 28.33 5.06 -25.83
CA PRO A 11 29.48 5.85 -25.40
C PRO A 11 29.20 7.36 -25.28
N HIS A 12 28.39 7.93 -26.17
CA HIS A 12 28.03 9.35 -26.14
C HIS A 12 27.20 9.73 -24.89
N ILE A 13 26.39 8.81 -24.36
CA ILE A 13 25.64 9.03 -23.12
C ILE A 13 26.58 9.05 -21.92
N ILE A 14 27.55 8.10 -21.89
CA ILE A 14 28.58 8.05 -20.84
C ILE A 14 29.42 9.34 -20.89
N ALA A 15 29.84 9.76 -22.08
CA ALA A 15 30.58 11.01 -22.25
C ALA A 15 29.79 12.24 -21.79
N ALA A 16 28.49 12.30 -22.09
CA ALA A 16 27.61 13.39 -21.63
C ALA A 16 27.50 13.41 -20.10
N ILE A 17 27.39 12.26 -19.44
CA ILE A 17 27.33 12.15 -17.98
C ILE A 17 28.65 12.64 -17.36
N HIS A 18 29.80 12.24 -17.92
CA HIS A 18 31.09 12.68 -17.43
C HIS A 18 31.39 14.17 -17.70
N ALA A 19 30.88 14.70 -18.82
CA ALA A 19 31.02 16.13 -19.16
C ALA A 19 30.03 17.05 -18.38
N ASN A 20 29.00 16.47 -17.77
CA ASN A 20 28.04 17.22 -16.99
C ASN A 20 28.59 17.57 -15.62
N HIS A 21 29.21 18.73 -15.51
CA HIS A 21 29.61 19.34 -14.25
C HIS A 21 28.52 20.34 -13.83
N PRO A 22 27.53 19.92 -13.01
CA PRO A 22 26.50 20.85 -12.57
C PRO A 22 27.18 22.01 -11.82
N PRO A 23 26.75 23.25 -12.03
CA PRO A 23 27.28 24.38 -11.26
C PRO A 23 27.07 24.11 -9.77
N ALA A 24 27.98 24.58 -8.93
CA ALA A 24 27.82 24.52 -7.49
C ALA A 24 26.52 25.22 -7.11
N VAL A 25 25.49 24.41 -6.80
CA VAL A 25 24.21 24.97 -6.35
C VAL A 25 24.36 25.33 -4.89
N PRO A 26 23.97 26.55 -4.47
CA PRO A 26 23.95 26.87 -3.05
C PRO A 26 23.12 25.85 -2.27
N VAL A 27 23.71 25.28 -1.21
CA VAL A 27 22.98 24.38 -0.32
C VAL A 27 21.98 25.21 0.46
N HIS A 28 20.71 25.10 0.08
CA HIS A 28 19.61 25.67 0.85
C HIS A 28 19.17 24.68 1.93
N PRO A 29 18.75 25.15 3.11
CA PRO A 29 18.19 24.26 4.12
C PRO A 29 16.94 23.56 3.57
N VAL A 30 16.89 22.25 3.72
CA VAL A 30 15.72 21.43 3.39
C VAL A 30 14.88 21.26 4.64
N HIS A 31 13.64 21.73 4.60
CA HIS A 31 12.68 21.54 5.68
C HIS A 31 11.72 20.42 5.31
N MET A 32 11.82 19.27 6.00
CA MET A 32 10.89 18.15 5.85
C MET A 32 9.62 18.47 6.63
N LEU A 33 8.51 18.73 5.93
CA LEU A 33 7.24 19.12 6.54
C LEU A 33 6.47 17.89 7.06
N ALA A 34 6.43 16.82 6.27
CA ALA A 34 5.77 15.58 6.63
C ALA A 34 6.47 14.39 5.96
N THR A 35 6.36 13.23 6.59
CA THR A 35 6.83 11.93 6.05
C THR A 35 5.75 10.89 6.29
N ASN A 36 5.89 9.72 5.67
CA ASN A 36 4.99 8.59 5.93
C ASN A 36 4.99 8.20 7.42
N SER A 37 6.17 8.21 8.06
CA SER A 37 6.28 7.94 9.50
C SER A 37 5.40 8.89 10.34
N HIS A 38 5.43 10.20 10.04
CA HIS A 38 4.57 11.17 10.76
C HIS A 38 3.08 10.86 10.59
N ALA A 39 2.67 10.43 9.39
CA ALA A 39 1.28 10.05 9.14
C ALA A 39 0.90 8.79 9.94
N LEU A 40 1.75 7.75 9.91
CA LEU A 40 1.52 6.51 10.68
C LEU A 40 1.52 6.77 12.18
N ASP A 41 2.40 7.65 12.69
CA ASP A 41 2.43 8.02 14.11
C ASP A 41 1.15 8.74 14.54
N ALA A 42 0.61 9.60 13.69
CA ALA A 42 -0.65 10.28 13.95
C ALA A 42 -1.83 9.30 14.02
N VAL A 43 -1.90 8.36 13.06
CA VAL A 43 -2.90 7.27 13.06
C VAL A 43 -2.74 6.41 14.32
N ALA A 44 -1.51 6.01 14.65
CA ALA A 44 -1.23 5.19 15.82
C ALA A 44 -1.64 5.87 17.13
N ALA A 45 -1.34 7.17 17.27
CA ALA A 45 -1.72 7.94 18.44
C ALA A 45 -3.25 8.00 18.60
N ARG A 46 -3.97 8.26 17.52
CA ARG A 46 -5.43 8.30 17.53
C ARG A 46 -6.03 6.93 17.87
N ALA A 47 -5.53 5.88 17.23
CA ALA A 47 -6.04 4.52 17.46
C ALA A 47 -5.81 4.06 18.91
N ARG A 48 -4.64 4.35 19.49
CA ARG A 48 -4.37 4.05 20.91
C ARG A 48 -5.31 4.80 21.86
N ALA A 49 -5.62 6.06 21.56
CA ALA A 49 -6.60 6.83 22.32
C ALA A 49 -8.01 6.22 22.28
N ASP A 50 -8.36 5.54 21.17
CA ASP A 50 -9.62 4.83 20.97
C ASP A 50 -9.57 3.37 21.49
N GLY A 51 -8.51 2.98 22.21
CA GLY A 51 -8.37 1.68 22.88
C GLY A 51 -7.90 0.54 21.98
N TRP A 52 -7.20 0.85 20.88
CA TRP A 52 -6.60 -0.15 20.00
C TRP A 52 -5.17 -0.50 20.43
N ASN A 53 -4.83 -1.76 20.37
CA ASN A 53 -3.44 -2.24 20.42
C ASN A 53 -2.84 -2.03 19.03
N VAL A 54 -1.91 -1.10 18.90
CA VAL A 54 -1.35 -0.70 17.59
C VAL A 54 0.02 -1.33 17.38
N ILE A 55 0.17 -2.05 16.28
CA ILE A 55 1.42 -2.62 15.77
C ILE A 55 1.79 -1.86 14.50
N ASN A 56 2.86 -1.09 14.54
CA ASN A 56 3.39 -0.40 13.35
C ASN A 56 4.56 -1.20 12.79
N ILE A 57 4.43 -1.73 11.59
CA ILE A 57 5.44 -2.57 10.92
C ILE A 57 6.35 -1.77 9.98
N GLY A 58 6.19 -0.45 9.94
CA GLY A 58 7.13 0.46 9.29
C GLY A 58 6.56 1.25 8.12
N ASP A 59 7.33 2.25 7.71
CA ASP A 59 7.01 3.27 6.71
C ASP A 59 7.73 3.08 5.36
N ARG A 60 8.48 1.98 5.20
CA ARG A 60 9.34 1.72 4.03
C ARG A 60 9.12 0.34 3.41
N LEU A 61 7.91 -0.20 3.52
CA LEU A 61 7.60 -1.48 2.90
C LEU A 61 7.67 -1.35 1.37
N THR A 62 8.36 -2.31 0.77
CA THR A 62 8.48 -2.47 -0.69
C THR A 62 8.21 -3.92 -1.06
N GLY A 63 7.98 -4.20 -2.32
CA GLY A 63 7.74 -5.54 -2.84
C GLY A 63 6.41 -5.66 -3.58
N ASP A 64 6.03 -6.88 -3.90
CA ASP A 64 4.79 -7.18 -4.61
C ASP A 64 3.56 -6.92 -3.73
N ALA A 65 2.60 -6.17 -4.26
CA ALA A 65 1.44 -5.73 -3.52
C ALA A 65 0.54 -6.89 -3.09
N ALA A 66 0.19 -7.79 -4.00
CA ALA A 66 -0.69 -8.92 -3.70
C ALA A 66 -0.04 -9.90 -2.72
N ALA A 67 1.26 -10.20 -2.90
CA ALA A 67 1.99 -11.08 -1.99
C ALA A 67 2.09 -10.47 -0.58
N THR A 68 2.35 -9.17 -0.48
CA THR A 68 2.38 -8.45 0.80
C THR A 68 1.00 -8.49 1.48
N GLY A 69 -0.08 -8.29 0.72
CA GLY A 69 -1.45 -8.39 1.23
C GLY A 69 -1.73 -9.77 1.84
N LYS A 70 -1.38 -10.85 1.14
CA LYS A 70 -1.53 -12.22 1.65
C LYS A 70 -0.73 -12.47 2.94
N ALA A 71 0.51 -11.99 2.99
CA ALA A 71 1.34 -12.12 4.19
C ALA A 71 0.75 -11.37 5.39
N HIS A 72 0.20 -10.17 5.17
CA HIS A 72 -0.44 -9.39 6.22
C HIS A 72 -1.78 -10.00 6.68
N ALA A 73 -2.50 -10.72 5.80
CA ALA A 73 -3.70 -11.47 6.20
C ALA A 73 -3.34 -12.53 7.25
N MET A 74 -2.25 -13.27 7.06
CA MET A 74 -1.79 -14.27 8.02
C MET A 74 -1.47 -13.64 9.39
N HIS A 75 -0.76 -12.51 9.40
CA HIS A 75 -0.49 -11.78 10.64
C HIS A 75 -1.77 -11.29 11.32
N ALA A 76 -2.74 -10.80 10.54
CA ALA A 76 -4.02 -10.36 11.08
C ALA A 76 -4.83 -11.53 11.67
N GLN A 77 -4.82 -12.70 11.04
CA GLN A 77 -5.48 -13.91 11.55
C GLN A 77 -4.86 -14.40 12.87
N GLU A 78 -3.53 -14.31 13.04
CA GLU A 78 -2.87 -14.60 14.32
C GLU A 78 -3.37 -13.69 15.45
N MET A 79 -3.71 -12.43 15.14
CA MET A 79 -4.22 -11.46 16.12
C MET A 79 -5.65 -11.78 16.58
N ILE A 80 -6.45 -12.53 15.81
CA ILE A 80 -7.82 -12.92 16.21
C ILE A 80 -7.80 -13.70 17.53
N GLN A 81 -6.74 -14.46 17.79
CA GLN A 81 -6.59 -15.26 19.02
C GLN A 81 -6.21 -14.41 20.24
N GLN A 82 -5.82 -13.16 20.06
CA GLN A 82 -5.44 -12.25 21.13
C GLN A 82 -6.65 -11.44 21.59
N PRO A 83 -6.83 -11.21 22.89
CA PRO A 83 -7.97 -10.43 23.38
C PRO A 83 -7.87 -8.96 23.01
N GLY A 84 -9.01 -8.33 22.68
CA GLY A 84 -9.13 -6.90 22.45
C GLY A 84 -9.17 -6.50 20.97
N LYS A 85 -8.86 -5.23 20.73
CA LYS A 85 -8.85 -4.65 19.37
C LYS A 85 -7.40 -4.42 18.94
N HIS A 86 -7.05 -4.86 17.74
CA HIS A 86 -5.69 -4.73 17.20
C HIS A 86 -5.73 -3.97 15.88
N LEU A 87 -4.75 -3.09 15.70
CA LEU A 87 -4.55 -2.35 14.46
C LEU A 87 -3.12 -2.57 13.96
N LEU A 88 -2.99 -3.21 12.81
CA LEU A 88 -1.72 -3.33 12.09
C LEU A 88 -1.59 -2.15 11.14
N LEU A 89 -0.51 -1.38 11.26
CA LEU A 89 -0.19 -0.24 10.42
C LEU A 89 1.04 -0.49 9.58
N SER A 90 1.02 -0.04 8.34
CA SER A 90 2.20 0.00 7.49
C SER A 90 2.11 1.13 6.48
N GLY A 91 3.28 1.56 6.02
CA GLY A 91 3.46 2.51 4.94
C GLY A 91 4.48 2.04 3.92
N GLY A 92 4.97 2.95 3.11
CA GLY A 92 5.90 2.66 2.04
C GLY A 92 5.21 2.55 0.69
N GLU A 93 5.88 1.95 -0.29
CA GLU A 93 5.43 1.92 -1.68
C GLU A 93 5.61 0.52 -2.26
N LEU A 94 4.50 -0.18 -2.47
CA LEU A 94 4.46 -1.50 -3.08
C LEU A 94 4.41 -1.38 -4.61
N THR A 95 4.59 -2.50 -5.30
CA THR A 95 4.55 -2.58 -6.76
C THR A 95 3.56 -3.63 -7.22
N VAL A 96 2.96 -3.41 -8.38
CA VAL A 96 2.16 -4.42 -9.08
C VAL A 96 3.08 -5.18 -10.02
N SER A 97 3.36 -6.44 -9.73
CA SER A 97 4.20 -7.30 -10.56
C SER A 97 3.42 -7.83 -11.76
N GLY A 98 4.04 -7.79 -12.94
CA GLY A 98 3.40 -8.32 -14.15
C GLY A 98 2.17 -7.53 -14.63
N ALA A 99 2.12 -6.22 -14.34
CA ALA A 99 1.02 -5.35 -14.74
C ALA A 99 0.72 -5.46 -16.25
N ARG A 100 -0.56 -5.67 -16.60
CA ARG A 100 -1.03 -5.78 -17.98
C ARG A 100 -1.37 -4.40 -18.52
N LYS A 101 -1.23 -4.23 -19.84
CA LYS A 101 -1.57 -2.96 -20.52
C LYS A 101 -3.06 -2.64 -20.48
N ASP A 102 -3.90 -3.66 -20.39
CA ASP A 102 -5.37 -3.59 -20.33
C ASP A 102 -5.90 -3.72 -18.91
N GLY A 103 -5.01 -3.71 -17.90
CA GLY A 103 -5.35 -3.72 -16.50
C GLY A 103 -5.92 -2.38 -16.03
N CYS A 104 -6.70 -2.39 -14.95
CA CYS A 104 -7.21 -1.20 -14.27
C CYS A 104 -7.16 -1.40 -12.76
N GLY A 105 -6.58 -0.43 -12.08
CA GLY A 105 -6.35 -0.45 -10.65
C GLY A 105 -4.96 0.07 -10.28
N GLY A 106 -4.60 -0.09 -9.03
CA GLY A 106 -3.34 0.35 -8.48
C GLY A 106 -2.82 -0.59 -7.40
N ARG A 107 -1.66 -0.25 -6.84
CA ARG A 107 -0.96 -1.09 -5.85
C ARG A 107 -1.75 -1.27 -4.55
N ASN A 108 -2.56 -0.28 -4.15
CA ASN A 108 -3.34 -0.38 -2.94
C ASN A 108 -4.54 -1.32 -3.11
N LEU A 109 -5.23 -1.27 -4.25
CA LEU A 109 -6.29 -2.24 -4.56
C LEU A 109 -5.73 -3.65 -4.77
N GLU A 110 -4.55 -3.78 -5.39
CA GLU A 110 -3.85 -5.06 -5.57
C GLU A 110 -3.49 -5.67 -4.20
N TYR A 111 -2.95 -4.86 -3.27
CA TYR A 111 -2.66 -5.26 -1.91
C TYR A 111 -3.92 -5.74 -1.17
N LEU A 112 -5.00 -4.96 -1.21
CA LEU A 112 -6.26 -5.31 -0.56
C LEU A 112 -6.90 -6.56 -1.19
N THR A 113 -6.78 -6.75 -2.50
CA THR A 113 -7.25 -7.97 -3.18
C THR A 113 -6.44 -9.18 -2.73
N GLY A 114 -5.11 -9.04 -2.63
CA GLY A 114 -4.24 -10.07 -2.09
C GLY A 114 -4.60 -10.44 -0.66
N LEU A 115 -4.84 -9.45 0.19
CA LEU A 115 -5.28 -9.64 1.58
C LEU A 115 -6.63 -10.35 1.63
N LEU A 116 -7.64 -9.86 0.91
CA LEU A 116 -8.99 -10.43 0.87
C LEU A 116 -9.00 -11.88 0.35
N SER A 117 -8.09 -12.21 -0.59
CA SER A 117 -7.96 -13.57 -1.13
C SER A 117 -7.49 -14.61 -0.12
N ALA A 118 -6.93 -14.18 1.00
CA ALA A 118 -6.38 -15.04 2.05
C ALA A 118 -7.21 -15.03 3.35
N LEU A 119 -8.25 -14.19 3.43
CA LEU A 119 -9.16 -14.13 4.58
C LEU A 119 -10.31 -15.14 4.45
N ASP A 120 -10.82 -15.60 5.60
CA ASP A 120 -12.10 -16.29 5.69
C ASP A 120 -13.22 -15.23 5.82
N PRO A 121 -14.40 -15.41 5.17
CA PRO A 121 -15.52 -14.48 5.33
C PRO A 121 -16.00 -14.29 6.77
N SER A 122 -15.68 -15.20 7.68
CA SER A 122 -16.00 -15.11 9.10
C SER A 122 -14.93 -14.40 9.94
N ASP A 123 -13.77 -14.05 9.35
CA ASP A 123 -12.71 -13.34 10.07
C ASP A 123 -13.20 -11.95 10.51
N PRO A 124 -13.02 -11.55 11.76
CA PRO A 124 -13.42 -10.23 12.25
C PRO A 124 -12.39 -9.15 11.85
N ILE A 125 -12.12 -9.04 10.55
CA ILE A 125 -11.06 -8.23 9.95
C ILE A 125 -11.64 -7.25 8.94
N GLN A 126 -11.24 -6.00 9.08
CA GLN A 126 -11.45 -4.94 8.10
C GLN A 126 -10.12 -4.31 7.74
N ALA A 127 -9.95 -3.85 6.51
CA ALA A 127 -8.71 -3.20 6.11
C ALA A 127 -8.95 -2.01 5.17
N PHE A 128 -7.99 -1.11 5.18
CA PHE A 128 -7.87 0.05 4.31
C PHE A 128 -6.46 0.08 3.72
N ALA A 129 -6.36 0.49 2.47
CA ALA A 129 -5.11 0.90 1.86
C ALA A 129 -5.37 2.04 0.87
N GLY A 130 -4.49 3.04 0.89
CA GLY A 130 -4.63 4.18 0.00
C GLY A 130 -3.37 5.01 -0.11
N ASP A 131 -3.24 5.67 -1.26
CA ASP A 131 -2.21 6.67 -1.50
C ASP A 131 -2.64 8.02 -0.92
N SER A 132 -1.73 8.65 -0.21
CA SER A 132 -1.99 9.95 0.42
C SER A 132 -2.17 11.08 -0.60
N ASP A 133 -1.72 10.94 -1.84
CA ASP A 133 -1.92 11.93 -2.92
C ASP A 133 -3.32 11.89 -3.56
N GLY A 134 -4.08 10.83 -3.30
CA GLY A 134 -5.46 10.67 -3.75
C GLY A 134 -5.60 9.88 -5.05
N ILE A 135 -4.53 9.29 -5.58
CA ILE A 135 -4.53 8.55 -6.84
C ILE A 135 -3.79 7.21 -6.67
N ASP A 136 -4.51 6.09 -6.80
CA ASP A 136 -3.94 4.74 -6.75
C ASP A 136 -3.85 4.13 -8.15
N GLY A 137 -2.72 4.32 -8.82
CA GLY A 137 -2.47 3.75 -10.16
C GLY A 137 -3.10 4.55 -11.29
N SER A 138 -3.97 3.94 -12.10
CA SER A 138 -4.46 4.52 -13.36
C SER A 138 -5.86 5.15 -13.26
N GLU A 139 -6.58 4.90 -12.17
CA GLU A 139 -7.99 5.25 -12.04
C GLU A 139 -8.20 6.46 -11.10
N ASP A 140 -9.45 6.76 -10.74
CA ASP A 140 -9.83 7.95 -9.99
C ASP A 140 -9.87 7.75 -8.46
N ASN A 141 -9.54 6.54 -8.00
CA ASN A 141 -9.55 6.19 -6.58
C ASN A 141 -8.21 6.50 -5.89
N ALA A 142 -8.27 6.90 -4.63
CA ALA A 142 -7.11 7.00 -3.74
C ALA A 142 -6.67 5.63 -3.20
N GLY A 143 -7.54 4.65 -3.25
CA GLY A 143 -7.37 3.32 -2.70
C GLY A 143 -8.72 2.67 -2.44
N GLY A 144 -8.79 1.85 -1.41
CA GLY A 144 -10.02 1.16 -1.06
C GLY A 144 -10.07 0.69 0.38
N TYR A 145 -11.18 0.04 0.72
CA TYR A 145 -11.37 -0.69 1.96
C TYR A 145 -12.04 -2.03 1.71
N ILE A 146 -11.88 -2.95 2.64
CA ILE A 146 -12.51 -4.27 2.63
C ILE A 146 -13.07 -4.62 4.01
N ASP A 147 -14.09 -5.47 3.98
CA ASP A 147 -14.53 -6.31 5.09
C ASP A 147 -14.27 -7.77 4.72
N ALA A 148 -13.77 -8.60 5.64
CA ALA A 148 -13.51 -10.01 5.38
C ALA A 148 -14.76 -10.76 4.87
N ALA A 149 -15.95 -10.33 5.29
CA ALA A 149 -17.22 -10.87 4.81
C ALA A 149 -17.40 -10.77 3.27
N TRP A 150 -16.61 -9.94 2.60
CA TRP A 150 -16.60 -9.85 1.14
C TRP A 150 -15.66 -10.86 0.47
N ALA A 151 -14.96 -11.71 1.23
CA ALA A 151 -14.00 -12.65 0.69
C ALA A 151 -14.68 -13.62 -0.30
N ALA A 152 -14.28 -13.50 -1.56
CA ALA A 152 -14.70 -14.34 -2.67
C ALA A 152 -13.44 -14.77 -3.43
N HIS A 153 -12.82 -15.84 -2.99
CA HIS A 153 -11.47 -16.25 -3.42
C HIS A 153 -11.33 -16.38 -4.95
N ALA A 154 -12.37 -16.88 -5.63
CA ALA A 154 -12.37 -16.99 -7.10
C ALA A 154 -12.34 -15.61 -7.77
N ALA A 155 -13.17 -14.66 -7.31
CA ALA A 155 -13.21 -13.30 -7.87
C ALA A 155 -11.91 -12.54 -7.58
N CYS A 156 -11.31 -12.71 -6.40
CA CYS A 156 -10.01 -12.14 -6.08
C CYS A 156 -8.91 -12.71 -6.98
N ALA A 157 -8.89 -14.04 -7.19
CA ALA A 157 -7.91 -14.69 -8.07
C ALA A 157 -8.04 -14.21 -9.51
N GLU A 158 -9.25 -14.06 -10.03
CA GLU A 158 -9.51 -13.53 -11.38
C GLU A 158 -9.06 -12.06 -11.50
N ALA A 159 -9.41 -11.22 -10.53
CA ALA A 159 -9.03 -9.81 -10.52
C ALA A 159 -7.50 -9.63 -10.49
N LEU A 160 -6.78 -10.42 -9.67
CA LEU A 160 -5.32 -10.42 -9.62
C LEU A 160 -4.70 -10.92 -10.94
N ALA A 161 -5.21 -12.03 -11.50
CA ALA A 161 -4.68 -12.60 -12.74
C ALA A 161 -4.86 -11.68 -13.95
N SER A 162 -5.89 -10.85 -13.94
CA SER A 162 -6.20 -9.89 -15.02
C SER A 162 -5.74 -8.47 -14.73
N ASN A 163 -5.21 -8.17 -13.54
CA ASN A 163 -4.94 -6.82 -13.01
C ASN A 163 -6.16 -5.89 -13.12
N ARG A 164 -7.36 -6.39 -12.80
CA ARG A 164 -8.62 -5.62 -12.85
C ARG A 164 -9.21 -5.44 -11.45
N THR A 165 -8.36 -5.06 -10.52
CA THR A 165 -8.74 -4.86 -9.10
C THR A 165 -9.69 -3.68 -8.92
N TYR A 166 -9.63 -2.65 -9.77
CA TYR A 166 -10.59 -1.54 -9.74
C TYR A 166 -12.03 -2.03 -9.99
N ASP A 167 -12.23 -2.91 -10.98
CA ASP A 167 -13.56 -3.44 -11.29
C ASP A 167 -14.12 -4.26 -10.12
N LEU A 168 -13.28 -5.07 -9.48
CA LEU A 168 -13.65 -5.82 -8.28
C LEU A 168 -14.12 -4.86 -7.18
N PHE A 169 -13.31 -3.85 -6.82
CA PHE A 169 -13.65 -2.90 -5.77
C PHE A 169 -14.85 -2.04 -6.09
N LYS A 170 -15.05 -1.69 -7.36
CA LYS A 170 -16.26 -1.01 -7.84
C LYS A 170 -17.50 -1.86 -7.62
N SER A 171 -17.44 -3.16 -7.88
CA SER A 171 -18.55 -4.09 -7.65
C SER A 171 -18.85 -4.31 -6.17
N LEU A 172 -17.84 -4.28 -5.32
CA LEU A 172 -17.96 -4.40 -3.85
C LEU A 172 -18.41 -3.10 -3.18
N GLY A 173 -18.32 -1.96 -3.86
CA GLY A 173 -18.55 -0.65 -3.24
C GLY A 173 -17.44 -0.21 -2.29
N GLY A 174 -16.24 -0.78 -2.44
CA GLY A 174 -15.09 -0.55 -1.56
C GLY A 174 -14.09 0.49 -2.05
N LEU A 175 -14.37 1.22 -3.14
CA LEU A 175 -13.51 2.30 -3.62
C LEU A 175 -13.57 3.53 -2.71
N ILE A 176 -12.41 4.15 -2.52
CA ILE A 176 -12.28 5.46 -1.86
C ILE A 176 -11.82 6.47 -2.90
N ILE A 177 -12.68 7.44 -3.18
CA ILE A 177 -12.44 8.48 -4.18
C ILE A 177 -12.37 9.83 -3.46
N THR A 178 -11.19 10.45 -3.46
CA THR A 178 -10.95 11.74 -2.80
C THR A 178 -10.70 12.87 -3.79
N GLY A 179 -10.27 12.53 -5.00
CA GLY A 179 -9.56 13.43 -5.89
C GLY A 179 -8.15 13.78 -5.35
N PRO A 180 -7.37 14.58 -6.08
CA PRO A 180 -6.02 14.95 -5.68
C PRO A 180 -5.99 15.69 -4.34
N THR A 181 -5.26 15.16 -3.35
CA THR A 181 -5.15 15.75 -2.00
C THR A 181 -4.13 16.89 -1.92
N ARG A 182 -3.25 17.02 -2.92
CA ARG A 182 -2.13 17.95 -2.98
C ARG A 182 -1.06 17.72 -1.90
N THR A 183 -1.00 16.52 -1.36
CA THR A 183 0.08 16.05 -0.50
C THR A 183 0.52 14.68 -0.97
N ASN A 184 1.75 14.28 -0.65
CA ASN A 184 2.22 12.92 -0.89
C ASN A 184 3.21 12.53 0.19
N VAL A 185 2.81 11.55 1.00
CA VAL A 185 3.65 10.89 2.01
C VAL A 185 3.63 9.37 1.83
N ASN A 186 3.44 8.91 0.58
CA ASN A 186 3.27 7.50 0.19
C ASN A 186 1.98 6.86 0.73
N ASP A 187 1.90 5.53 0.56
CA ASP A 187 0.73 4.75 0.96
C ASP A 187 0.60 4.61 2.48
N ILE A 188 -0.64 4.51 2.91
CA ILE A 188 -1.01 4.16 4.29
C ILE A 188 -1.90 2.91 4.22
N ARG A 189 -1.56 1.89 5.01
CA ARG A 189 -2.31 0.64 5.11
C ARG A 189 -2.66 0.38 6.57
N MET A 190 -3.91 -0.01 6.78
CA MET A 190 -4.47 -0.29 8.10
C MET A 190 -5.24 -1.61 8.05
N ILE A 191 -4.99 -2.51 8.99
CA ILE A 191 -5.79 -3.72 9.17
C ILE A 191 -6.31 -3.70 10.60
N ALA A 192 -7.62 -3.63 10.75
CA ALA A 192 -8.33 -3.65 12.02
C ALA A 192 -8.83 -5.07 12.30
N VAL A 193 -8.48 -5.60 13.46
CA VAL A 193 -8.83 -6.94 13.91
C VAL A 193 -9.56 -6.85 15.24
N LYS A 194 -10.73 -7.46 15.33
CA LYS A 194 -11.40 -7.69 16.61
C LYS A 194 -10.98 -9.07 17.12
N GLY A 195 -10.11 -9.08 18.11
CA GLY A 195 -9.70 -10.33 18.76
C GLY A 195 -10.78 -10.95 19.63
N SER A 196 -10.46 -12.09 20.23
CA SER A 196 -11.36 -12.84 21.12
C SER A 196 -11.86 -11.95 22.27
N PRO A 197 -13.08 -12.19 22.77
CA PRO A 197 -13.54 -11.53 24.01
C PRO A 197 -12.58 -11.77 25.18
N GLN A 198 -12.45 -10.79 26.05
CA GLN A 198 -11.73 -10.95 27.32
C GLN A 198 -12.53 -11.83 28.29
#